data_90685ce1c8f27ba8a69d5c486a52e557
#
_entry.id   90685ce1c8f27ba8a69d5c486a52e557
#
_cell.length_a   1.000
_cell.length_b   1.000
_cell.length_c   1.000
_cell.angle_alpha   90.00
_cell.angle_beta   90.00
_cell.angle_gamma   90.00
#
_symmetry.space_group_name_H-M   'P 1'
#
loop_
_entity.id
_entity.type
_entity.pdbx_description
1 polymer ?
#
loop_
_entity_poly.entity_id
_entity_poly.type
_entity_poly.pdbx_seq_one_letter_code
_entity_poly.pdbx_strand_id
1 'polypeptide(L)'
;MPDNNKSDIIAPEHITPAHKALDRPAPENIATLENELRNRAKQQEALAQLGERALVEPDLERLLNDAVSTVALTLSAGFVKILELLPGNGELLLRAGFGWKGDIVGTILTISEPNSYARFTLDSAVPVIITEFASESRFEVPRYVKDHGCTSGMNVTIAGRDGRAYGILGVCTVKKRHFNAQDTAFLGAAGNLLAGAIQRRQLEQRLELMIRDMRHRSGNLFSQLLALFSQTARTSKSIADLASKYQARVLAMANAHRLITEGGWQSIPIKELVYVVLGPYADRVSLDGPNIDLEPDPVFNLSAALHELAANAIKHGSLSRSKGQLDLRWSASRTQRGMTLTLEWVEKNGPPARRPRKIGFGSRLIDLVIERQLNGEVNRTFSRKGLAVKLVVPLTHERWPSSAAANNDLPGSR
;
A
#
# COMPACT_ATOMS: atom_id res chain seq x y z
N MET A 1 9.42 43.41 -102.37
CA MET A 1 10.20 44.66 -102.13
C MET A 1 9.91 45.14 -100.77
N PRO A 2 10.91 45.67 -100.06
CA PRO A 2 12.11 44.98 -99.53
C PRO A 2 12.03 45.06 -98.00
N ASP A 3 12.66 44.09 -97.36
CA ASP A 3 13.85 44.21 -96.52
C ASP A 3 13.86 45.21 -95.39
N ASN A 4 13.92 44.81 -94.22
CA ASN A 4 15.08 45.15 -93.37
C ASN A 4 15.18 44.30 -92.08
N ASN A 5 16.10 43.41 -92.16
CA ASN A 5 16.62 42.68 -91.03
C ASN A 5 17.62 43.56 -90.27
N LYS A 6 17.36 43.86 -89.02
CA LYS A 6 18.38 44.37 -88.10
C LYS A 6 18.37 43.47 -86.84
N SER A 7 19.35 42.61 -86.81
CA SER A 7 19.81 41.86 -85.66
C SER A 7 20.43 42.80 -84.64
N ASP A 8 19.74 42.93 -83.51
CA ASP A 8 20.34 43.54 -82.30
C ASP A 8 21.01 42.45 -81.48
N ILE A 9 22.32 42.55 -81.45
CA ILE A 9 23.22 41.72 -80.64
C ILE A 9 23.10 42.29 -79.21
N ILE A 10 22.42 41.52 -78.30
CA ILE A 10 22.42 41.79 -76.85
C ILE A 10 23.69 41.21 -76.28
N ALA A 11 24.55 42.07 -75.73
CA ALA A 11 25.75 41.70 -74.99
C ALA A 11 25.39 40.93 -73.69
N PRO A 12 26.18 39.97 -73.25
CA PRO A 12 25.90 39.22 -72.02
C PRO A 12 26.15 40.11 -70.79
N GLU A 13 25.11 40.35 -69.98
CA GLU A 13 25.23 40.92 -68.67
C GLU A 13 26.16 40.07 -67.79
N HIS A 14 27.18 40.68 -67.24
CA HIS A 14 28.08 40.13 -66.24
C HIS A 14 27.26 39.82 -64.97
N ILE A 15 26.91 38.58 -64.76
CA ILE A 15 26.42 38.07 -63.47
C ILE A 15 27.63 37.99 -62.51
N THR A 16 27.81 38.97 -61.66
CA THR A 16 28.69 38.94 -60.52
C THR A 16 28.08 38.00 -59.48
N PRO A 17 28.73 36.90 -59.09
CA PRO A 17 28.21 36.10 -57.98
C PRO A 17 28.34 36.91 -56.69
N ALA A 18 27.19 37.31 -56.11
CA ALA A 18 27.14 37.81 -54.75
C ALA A 18 27.56 36.66 -53.82
N HIS A 19 28.81 36.62 -53.45
CA HIS A 19 29.30 35.88 -52.31
C HIS A 19 28.56 36.41 -51.10
N LYS A 20 27.46 35.73 -50.70
CA LYS A 20 26.86 35.85 -49.40
C LYS A 20 27.94 35.49 -48.40
N ALA A 21 28.61 36.48 -47.84
CA ALA A 21 29.54 36.27 -46.74
C ALA A 21 28.77 35.54 -45.67
N LEU A 22 29.10 34.28 -45.41
CA LEU A 22 28.65 33.56 -44.23
C LEU A 22 29.13 34.38 -43.05
N ASP A 23 28.21 35.09 -42.39
CA ASP A 23 28.45 35.79 -41.13
C ASP A 23 29.05 34.74 -40.16
N ARG A 24 30.39 34.79 -40.03
CA ARG A 24 31.06 34.04 -38.98
C ARG A 24 30.61 34.64 -37.65
N PRO A 25 29.96 33.86 -36.77
CA PRO A 25 29.56 34.39 -35.47
C PRO A 25 30.78 34.98 -34.77
N ALA A 26 30.58 36.11 -34.08
CA ALA A 26 31.65 36.78 -33.34
C ALA A 26 32.34 35.80 -32.38
N PRO A 27 33.66 35.90 -32.13
CA PRO A 27 34.39 34.95 -31.27
C PRO A 27 33.79 34.79 -29.89
N GLU A 28 33.15 35.78 -29.33
CA GLU A 28 32.41 35.75 -28.08
C GLU A 28 31.21 34.82 -28.14
N ASN A 29 30.46 34.78 -29.26
CA ASN A 29 29.36 33.89 -29.49
C ASN A 29 29.81 32.43 -29.60
N ILE A 30 30.95 32.15 -30.17
CA ILE A 30 31.53 30.80 -30.29
C ILE A 30 31.90 30.27 -28.90
N ALA A 31 32.61 31.05 -28.08
CA ALA A 31 33.02 30.65 -26.74
C ALA A 31 31.80 30.41 -25.82
N THR A 32 30.72 31.20 -25.96
CA THR A 32 29.48 31.02 -25.23
C THR A 32 28.80 29.71 -25.63
N LEU A 33 28.68 29.45 -26.93
CA LEU A 33 28.06 28.22 -27.46
C LEU A 33 28.85 26.96 -27.07
N GLU A 34 30.19 27.02 -27.10
CA GLU A 34 31.04 25.92 -26.64
C GLU A 34 30.84 25.62 -25.15
N ASN A 35 30.69 26.64 -24.30
CA ASN A 35 30.41 26.48 -22.88
C ASN A 35 29.03 25.88 -22.64
N GLU A 36 28.02 26.30 -23.39
CA GLU A 36 26.67 25.74 -23.33
C GLU A 36 26.65 24.25 -23.73
N LEU A 37 27.31 23.90 -24.83
CA LEU A 37 27.45 22.52 -25.29
C LEU A 37 28.18 21.65 -24.27
N ARG A 38 29.28 22.17 -23.68
CA ARG A 38 30.01 21.45 -22.62
C ARG A 38 29.17 21.22 -21.37
N ASN A 39 28.41 22.22 -20.94
CA ASN A 39 27.52 22.09 -19.80
C ASN A 39 26.40 21.08 -20.07
N ARG A 40 25.83 21.10 -21.27
CA ARG A 40 24.81 20.15 -21.69
C ARG A 40 25.34 18.71 -21.73
N ALA A 41 26.55 18.51 -22.25
CA ALA A 41 27.22 17.21 -22.26
C ALA A 41 27.43 16.68 -20.82
N LYS A 42 27.94 17.53 -19.91
CA LYS A 42 28.11 17.19 -18.48
C LYS A 42 26.78 16.81 -17.80
N GLN A 43 25.71 17.55 -18.07
CA GLN A 43 24.38 17.25 -17.50
C GLN A 43 23.84 15.92 -18.03
N GLN A 44 24.01 15.64 -19.31
CA GLN A 44 23.58 14.35 -19.90
C GLN A 44 24.38 13.17 -19.34
N GLU A 45 25.69 13.31 -19.22
CA GLU A 45 26.56 12.29 -18.63
C GLU A 45 26.19 12.01 -17.17
N ALA A 46 25.96 13.06 -16.37
CA ALA A 46 25.51 12.93 -14.98
C ALA A 46 24.19 12.23 -14.85
N LEU A 47 23.21 12.52 -15.74
CA LEU A 47 21.92 11.81 -15.76
C LEU A 47 22.07 10.34 -16.15
N ALA A 48 22.93 10.03 -17.12
CA ALA A 48 23.21 8.65 -17.51
C ALA A 48 23.82 7.85 -16.36
N GLN A 49 24.82 8.40 -15.68
CA GLN A 49 25.44 7.79 -14.50
C GLN A 49 24.46 7.63 -13.33
N LEU A 50 23.64 8.64 -13.07
CA LEU A 50 22.61 8.56 -12.04
C LEU A 50 21.55 7.50 -12.37
N GLY A 51 21.16 7.41 -13.66
CA GLY A 51 20.22 6.41 -14.14
C GLY A 51 20.76 4.98 -13.99
N GLU A 52 22.04 4.75 -14.34
CA GLU A 52 22.70 3.45 -14.15
C GLU A 52 22.74 3.07 -12.67
N ARG A 53 23.16 3.98 -11.79
CA ARG A 53 23.16 3.75 -10.34
C ARG A 53 21.77 3.49 -9.80
N ALA A 54 20.78 4.24 -10.23
CA ALA A 54 19.38 4.04 -9.85
C ALA A 54 18.86 2.65 -10.20
N LEU A 55 19.43 1.97 -11.19
CA LEU A 55 19.07 0.60 -11.56
C LEU A 55 19.77 -0.47 -10.72
N VAL A 56 21.01 -0.22 -10.30
CA VAL A 56 21.90 -1.24 -9.71
C VAL A 56 22.03 -1.11 -8.19
N GLU A 57 22.01 0.13 -7.65
CA GLU A 57 22.22 0.36 -6.21
C GLU A 57 20.99 -0.11 -5.39
N PRO A 58 21.16 -1.13 -4.53
CA PRO A 58 20.06 -1.63 -3.70
C PRO A 58 19.78 -0.76 -2.48
N ASP A 59 20.77 0.05 -2.05
CA ASP A 59 20.64 0.92 -0.88
C ASP A 59 20.14 2.30 -1.28
N LEU A 60 18.89 2.60 -0.93
CA LEU A 60 18.27 3.89 -1.23
C LEU A 60 19.05 5.07 -0.63
N GLU A 61 19.58 4.93 0.59
CA GLU A 61 20.36 5.99 1.24
C GLU A 61 21.62 6.34 0.45
N ARG A 62 22.33 5.34 -0.02
CA ARG A 62 23.50 5.52 -0.88
C ARG A 62 23.13 6.20 -2.19
N LEU A 63 22.05 5.75 -2.83
CA LEU A 63 21.57 6.36 -4.07
C LEU A 63 21.22 7.83 -3.88
N LEU A 64 20.51 8.18 -2.80
CA LEU A 64 20.14 9.57 -2.53
C LEU A 64 21.36 10.45 -2.24
N ASN A 65 22.35 9.95 -1.50
CA ASN A 65 23.61 10.66 -1.23
C ASN A 65 24.46 10.84 -2.48
N ASP A 66 24.53 9.83 -3.35
CA ASP A 66 25.20 9.94 -4.65
C ASP A 66 24.49 10.95 -5.55
N ALA A 67 23.16 10.97 -5.54
CA ALA A 67 22.37 11.92 -6.32
C ALA A 67 22.61 13.36 -5.91
N VAL A 68 22.59 13.69 -4.61
CA VAL A 68 22.84 15.07 -4.15
C VAL A 68 24.26 15.51 -4.50
N SER A 69 25.25 14.61 -4.42
CA SER A 69 26.64 14.89 -4.80
C SER A 69 26.79 15.12 -6.31
N THR A 70 26.15 14.26 -7.13
CA THR A 70 26.17 14.38 -8.60
C THR A 70 25.48 15.68 -9.03
N VAL A 71 24.34 16.02 -8.47
CA VAL A 71 23.63 17.28 -8.77
C VAL A 71 24.48 18.50 -8.36
N ALA A 72 25.09 18.47 -7.18
CA ALA A 72 25.94 19.55 -6.69
C ALA A 72 27.10 19.84 -7.63
N LEU A 73 27.82 18.79 -8.03
CA LEU A 73 29.00 18.90 -8.93
C LEU A 73 28.57 19.35 -10.33
N THR A 74 27.50 18.82 -10.86
CA THR A 74 27.01 19.12 -12.21
C THR A 74 26.49 20.55 -12.33
N LEU A 75 25.69 20.99 -11.36
CA LEU A 75 25.20 22.37 -11.35
C LEU A 75 26.13 23.35 -10.66
N SER A 76 27.32 22.92 -10.18
CA SER A 76 28.21 23.77 -9.37
C SER A 76 27.47 24.48 -8.25
N ALA A 77 26.57 23.76 -7.58
CA ALA A 77 25.76 24.26 -6.50
C ALA A 77 26.43 24.02 -5.15
N GLY A 78 26.41 25.03 -4.26
CA GLY A 78 27.00 24.89 -2.93
C GLY A 78 26.24 23.95 -2.02
N PHE A 79 24.92 23.87 -2.21
CA PHE A 79 24.04 23.06 -1.36
C PHE A 79 23.01 22.33 -2.22
N VAL A 80 22.83 21.05 -1.93
CA VAL A 80 21.76 20.22 -2.50
C VAL A 80 21.07 19.46 -1.37
N LYS A 81 19.78 19.25 -1.48
CA LYS A 81 18.98 18.53 -0.48
C LYS A 81 17.93 17.66 -1.13
N ILE A 82 17.63 16.54 -0.48
CA ILE A 82 16.44 15.74 -0.73
C ILE A 82 15.62 15.74 0.55
N LEU A 83 14.39 16.22 0.43
CA LEU A 83 13.38 16.22 1.50
C LEU A 83 12.36 15.16 1.20
N GLU A 84 12.12 14.22 2.12
CA GLU A 84 11.09 13.19 2.06
C GLU A 84 9.85 13.66 2.82
N LEU A 85 8.68 13.60 2.19
CA LEU A 85 7.40 13.90 2.82
C LEU A 85 6.97 12.70 3.69
N LEU A 86 6.91 12.91 5.00
CA LEU A 86 6.49 11.88 5.95
C LEU A 86 4.96 11.70 5.95
N PRO A 87 4.45 10.47 6.19
CA PRO A 87 3.02 10.21 6.31
C PRO A 87 2.41 10.99 7.49
N GLY A 88 1.30 11.67 7.27
CA GLY A 88 0.49 12.29 8.33
C GLY A 88 0.53 13.83 8.33
N ASN A 89 1.30 14.45 9.17
CA ASN A 89 1.09 15.84 9.61
C ASN A 89 1.85 16.93 8.83
N GLY A 90 2.25 16.70 7.59
CA GLY A 90 2.98 17.73 6.83
C GLY A 90 4.40 17.95 7.36
N GLU A 91 5.11 16.89 7.67
CA GLU A 91 6.51 16.89 8.07
C GLU A 91 7.39 16.43 6.91
N LEU A 92 8.59 17.01 6.80
CA LEU A 92 9.61 16.63 5.85
C LEU A 92 10.87 16.18 6.58
N LEU A 93 11.38 15.02 6.21
CA LEU A 93 12.68 14.53 6.64
C LEU A 93 13.74 14.97 5.64
N LEU A 94 14.80 15.65 6.09
CA LEU A 94 15.98 15.90 5.26
C LEU A 94 16.77 14.59 5.12
N ARG A 95 16.49 13.86 4.04
CA ARG A 95 16.96 12.50 3.82
C ARG A 95 18.40 12.43 3.35
N ALA A 96 18.78 13.33 2.46
CA ALA A 96 20.14 13.46 1.95
C ALA A 96 20.49 14.92 1.71
N GLY A 97 21.76 15.28 1.86
CA GLY A 97 22.24 16.64 1.71
C GLY A 97 23.70 16.73 1.31
N PHE A 98 24.03 17.74 0.50
CA PHE A 98 25.38 18.09 0.14
C PHE A 98 25.68 19.53 0.57
N GLY A 99 26.84 19.78 1.17
CA GLY A 99 27.32 21.11 1.55
C GLY A 99 26.76 21.69 2.84
N TRP A 100 25.68 21.15 3.39
CA TRP A 100 25.06 21.65 4.60
C TRP A 100 25.97 21.43 5.81
N LYS A 101 26.07 22.46 6.66
CA LYS A 101 26.87 22.41 7.90
C LYS A 101 25.99 21.92 9.06
N GLY A 102 26.61 21.21 10.00
CA GLY A 102 25.91 20.62 11.16
C GLY A 102 25.13 19.34 10.79
N ASP A 103 24.57 18.68 11.81
CA ASP A 103 23.82 17.43 11.66
C ASP A 103 22.37 17.71 11.22
N ILE A 104 22.18 18.46 10.11
CA ILE A 104 20.84 18.75 9.62
C ILE A 104 20.25 17.61 8.80
N VAL A 105 21.09 16.74 8.22
CA VAL A 105 20.62 15.51 7.57
C VAL A 105 20.05 14.59 8.64
N GLY A 106 18.86 14.06 8.41
CA GLY A 106 18.11 13.29 9.40
C GLY A 106 17.19 14.15 10.30
N THR A 107 17.19 15.49 10.14
CA THR A 107 16.24 16.33 10.90
C THR A 107 14.87 16.41 10.24
N ILE A 108 13.85 16.55 11.09
CA ILE A 108 12.47 16.73 10.64
C ILE A 108 12.15 18.23 10.56
N LEU A 109 11.64 18.64 9.41
CA LEU A 109 11.22 20.00 9.13
C LEU A 109 9.69 20.04 9.06
N THR A 110 9.05 20.87 9.86
CA THR A 110 7.59 21.01 9.86
C THR A 110 7.14 21.94 8.75
N ILE A 111 6.14 21.52 7.94
CA ILE A 111 5.52 22.31 6.86
C ILE A 111 4.16 22.89 7.30
N SER A 112 3.93 23.01 8.60
CA SER A 112 2.63 23.41 9.16
C SER A 112 2.17 24.82 8.75
N GLU A 113 3.10 25.65 8.27
CA GLU A 113 2.78 27.00 7.82
C GLU A 113 2.35 27.01 6.34
N PRO A 114 1.19 27.60 6.02
CA PRO A 114 0.65 27.64 4.66
C PRO A 114 1.61 28.25 3.64
N ASN A 115 2.52 29.13 4.08
CA ASN A 115 3.47 29.87 3.27
C ASN A 115 4.90 29.30 3.31
N SER A 116 5.11 28.03 3.69
CA SER A 116 6.46 27.48 3.70
C SER A 116 6.97 27.21 2.27
N TYR A 117 8.26 27.43 2.05
CA TYR A 117 8.94 27.14 0.77
C TYR A 117 8.71 25.72 0.27
N ALA A 118 8.74 24.78 1.18
CA ALA A 118 8.52 23.38 0.87
C ALA A 118 7.06 23.11 0.44
N ARG A 119 6.07 23.68 1.14
CA ARG A 119 4.66 23.56 0.78
C ARG A 119 4.39 24.16 -0.60
N PHE A 120 4.90 25.37 -0.83
CA PHE A 120 4.79 26.03 -2.12
C PHE A 120 5.38 25.17 -3.25
N THR A 121 6.52 24.47 -3.00
CA THR A 121 7.10 23.56 -3.98
C THR A 121 6.24 22.34 -4.24
N LEU A 122 5.73 21.70 -3.17
CA LEU A 122 4.90 20.49 -3.28
C LEU A 122 3.57 20.75 -4.02
N ASP A 123 3.01 21.92 -3.85
CA ASP A 123 1.76 22.35 -4.49
C ASP A 123 1.99 22.88 -5.93
N SER A 124 3.26 23.09 -6.33
CA SER A 124 3.62 23.56 -7.66
C SER A 124 3.77 22.41 -8.67
N ALA A 125 3.10 22.54 -9.81
CA ALA A 125 3.25 21.61 -10.94
C ALA A 125 4.55 21.82 -11.74
N VAL A 126 5.27 22.94 -11.48
CA VAL A 126 6.47 23.34 -12.20
C VAL A 126 7.62 23.60 -11.24
N PRO A 127 8.88 23.52 -11.69
CA PRO A 127 10.04 23.86 -10.89
C PRO A 127 9.94 25.27 -10.28
N VAL A 128 10.26 25.38 -8.99
CA VAL A 128 10.25 26.64 -8.26
C VAL A 128 11.63 27.24 -8.27
N ILE A 129 11.83 28.30 -9.05
CA ILE A 129 13.10 29.02 -9.19
C ILE A 129 13.08 30.27 -8.32
N ILE A 130 14.16 30.48 -7.57
CA ILE A 130 14.40 31.63 -6.71
C ILE A 130 15.67 32.30 -7.18
N THR A 131 15.53 33.49 -7.74
CA THR A 131 16.67 34.30 -8.19
C THR A 131 17.40 34.91 -7.01
N GLU A 132 16.66 35.32 -5.98
CA GLU A 132 17.23 35.93 -4.80
C GLU A 132 16.32 35.73 -3.60
N PHE A 133 16.77 34.95 -2.59
CA PHE A 133 15.99 34.67 -1.39
C PHE A 133 15.69 35.90 -0.55
N ALA A 134 16.52 36.93 -0.60
CA ALA A 134 16.32 38.15 0.19
C ALA A 134 15.10 38.98 -0.28
N SER A 135 14.74 38.87 -1.56
CA SER A 135 13.58 39.56 -2.15
C SER A 135 12.38 38.64 -2.40
N GLU A 136 12.46 37.36 -1.93
CA GLU A 136 11.39 36.38 -2.13
C GLU A 136 10.17 36.70 -1.24
N SER A 137 9.00 36.79 -1.86
CA SER A 137 7.74 37.16 -1.17
C SER A 137 6.63 36.10 -1.30
N ARG A 138 6.81 35.09 -2.16
CA ARG A 138 5.81 34.03 -2.40
C ARG A 138 5.66 33.08 -1.22
N PHE A 139 6.72 32.96 -0.39
CA PHE A 139 6.76 32.04 0.76
C PHE A 139 7.82 32.49 1.76
N GLU A 140 7.73 31.92 2.97
CA GLU A 140 8.75 32.15 3.98
C GLU A 140 10.01 31.30 3.71
N VAL A 141 11.17 31.98 3.67
CA VAL A 141 12.47 31.32 3.48
C VAL A 141 12.88 30.61 4.75
N PRO A 142 13.14 29.29 4.74
CA PRO A 142 13.49 28.53 5.93
C PRO A 142 14.79 29.03 6.58
N ARG A 143 14.85 28.94 7.90
CA ARG A 143 15.99 29.41 8.69
C ARG A 143 17.31 28.78 8.23
N TYR A 144 17.34 27.46 8.01
CA TYR A 144 18.55 26.76 7.56
C TYR A 144 19.06 27.27 6.21
N VAL A 145 18.21 27.74 5.30
CA VAL A 145 18.61 28.38 4.02
C VAL A 145 19.28 29.72 4.28
N LYS A 146 18.72 30.54 5.19
CA LYS A 146 19.27 31.83 5.58
C LYS A 146 20.61 31.68 6.30
N ASP A 147 20.70 30.76 7.28
CA ASP A 147 21.88 30.51 8.11
C ASP A 147 23.09 30.03 7.27
N HIS A 148 22.86 29.39 6.12
CA HIS A 148 23.92 28.98 5.18
C HIS A 148 24.22 30.02 4.11
N GLY A 149 23.62 31.23 4.19
CA GLY A 149 23.90 32.33 3.26
C GLY A 149 23.46 32.03 1.82
N CYS A 150 22.43 31.21 1.64
CA CYS A 150 21.92 30.91 0.31
C CYS A 150 21.30 32.17 -0.32
N THR A 151 21.74 32.51 -1.56
CA THR A 151 21.22 33.66 -2.31
C THR A 151 20.21 33.27 -3.36
N SER A 152 20.49 32.20 -4.12
CA SER A 152 19.59 31.71 -5.18
C SER A 152 19.32 30.24 -5.01
N GLY A 153 18.19 29.75 -5.54
CA GLY A 153 17.84 28.34 -5.43
C GLY A 153 16.84 27.86 -6.47
N MET A 154 16.68 26.56 -6.55
CA MET A 154 15.68 25.91 -7.38
C MET A 154 15.26 24.61 -6.73
N ASN A 155 13.94 24.35 -6.72
CA ASN A 155 13.37 23.10 -6.23
C ASN A 155 12.52 22.44 -7.31
N VAL A 156 12.53 21.11 -7.32
CA VAL A 156 11.59 20.26 -8.08
C VAL A 156 10.95 19.26 -7.15
N THR A 157 9.73 18.87 -7.45
CA THR A 157 9.02 17.84 -6.74
C THR A 157 9.50 16.47 -7.24
N ILE A 158 9.80 15.55 -6.33
CA ILE A 158 10.03 14.14 -6.63
C ILE A 158 8.67 13.46 -6.58
N ALA A 159 8.21 12.92 -7.72
CA ALA A 159 6.94 12.24 -7.81
C ALA A 159 6.93 10.97 -6.94
N GLY A 160 5.87 10.78 -6.18
CA GLY A 160 5.62 9.57 -5.42
C GLY A 160 4.55 8.71 -6.07
N ARG A 161 3.89 7.91 -5.26
CA ARG A 161 2.84 6.99 -5.69
C ARG A 161 1.46 7.68 -5.68
N ASP A 162 0.56 7.22 -6.55
CA ASP A 162 -0.85 7.63 -6.59
C ASP A 162 -1.06 9.15 -6.74
N GLY A 163 -0.15 9.81 -7.50
CA GLY A 163 -0.22 11.26 -7.73
C GLY A 163 0.23 12.11 -6.53
N ARG A 164 0.68 11.50 -5.44
CA ARG A 164 1.26 12.23 -4.29
C ARG A 164 2.75 12.44 -4.51
N ALA A 165 3.28 13.52 -3.98
CA ALA A 165 4.72 13.75 -3.97
C ALA A 165 5.41 12.82 -2.96
N TYR A 166 6.57 12.26 -3.34
CA TYR A 166 7.48 11.66 -2.38
C TYR A 166 8.19 12.75 -1.56
N GLY A 167 8.57 13.84 -2.23
CA GLY A 167 9.32 14.89 -1.59
C GLY A 167 9.84 15.93 -2.56
N ILE A 168 10.96 16.54 -2.21
CA ILE A 168 11.57 17.67 -2.94
C ILE A 168 13.05 17.41 -3.17
N LEU A 169 13.54 17.63 -4.40
CA LEU A 169 14.95 17.80 -4.72
C LEU A 169 15.23 19.29 -4.90
N GLY A 170 16.14 19.85 -4.11
CA GLY A 170 16.42 21.26 -4.13
C GLY A 170 17.90 21.58 -4.17
N VAL A 171 18.25 22.65 -4.88
CA VAL A 171 19.60 23.21 -4.97
C VAL A 171 19.61 24.66 -4.48
N CYS A 172 20.73 25.06 -3.85
CA CYS A 172 20.96 26.44 -3.44
C CYS A 172 22.40 26.84 -3.71
N THR A 173 22.62 28.15 -3.97
CA THR A 173 23.95 28.76 -4.18
C THR A 173 24.12 30.00 -3.31
N VAL A 174 25.32 30.23 -2.79
CA VAL A 174 25.66 31.46 -2.05
C VAL A 174 25.91 32.64 -2.98
N LYS A 175 26.33 32.39 -4.24
CA LYS A 175 26.46 33.42 -5.24
C LYS A 175 25.16 33.54 -6.02
N LYS A 176 24.77 34.79 -6.32
CA LYS A 176 23.56 35.03 -7.13
C LYS A 176 23.72 34.34 -8.48
N ARG A 177 22.73 33.51 -8.82
CA ARG A 177 22.68 32.71 -10.03
C ARG A 177 21.31 32.72 -10.65
N HIS A 178 21.26 32.85 -11.96
CA HIS A 178 20.05 32.61 -12.74
C HIS A 178 20.08 31.17 -13.27
N PHE A 179 19.19 30.33 -12.77
CA PHE A 179 18.99 28.98 -13.28
C PHE A 179 18.23 29.08 -14.61
N ASN A 180 18.84 28.51 -15.66
CA ASN A 180 18.25 28.53 -17.01
C ASN A 180 17.33 27.29 -17.24
N ALA A 181 16.74 27.22 -18.44
CA ALA A 181 15.87 26.09 -18.81
C ALA A 181 16.58 24.74 -18.81
N GLN A 182 17.89 24.70 -19.11
CA GLN A 182 18.70 23.46 -19.09
C GLN A 182 18.92 22.99 -17.65
N ASP A 183 19.30 23.90 -16.73
CA ASP A 183 19.43 23.57 -15.30
C ASP A 183 18.15 23.00 -14.74
N THR A 184 17.03 23.61 -15.12
CA THR A 184 15.68 23.18 -14.72
C THR A 184 15.33 21.79 -15.25
N ALA A 185 15.60 21.56 -16.55
CA ALA A 185 15.37 20.27 -17.18
C ALA A 185 16.24 19.17 -16.56
N PHE A 186 17.51 19.47 -16.26
CA PHE A 186 18.45 18.56 -15.59
C PHE A 186 17.95 18.18 -14.19
N LEU A 187 17.60 19.17 -13.36
CA LEU A 187 17.12 18.89 -12.01
C LEU A 187 15.79 18.10 -12.00
N GLY A 188 14.88 18.43 -12.93
CA GLY A 188 13.63 17.73 -13.13
C GLY A 188 13.86 16.27 -13.55
N ALA A 189 14.78 16.03 -14.50
CA ALA A 189 15.15 14.68 -14.94
C ALA A 189 15.78 13.86 -13.81
N ALA A 190 16.68 14.47 -13.02
CA ALA A 190 17.23 13.83 -11.82
C ALA A 190 16.14 13.47 -10.82
N GLY A 191 15.19 14.38 -10.55
CA GLY A 191 14.03 14.11 -9.71
C GLY A 191 13.17 12.95 -10.21
N ASN A 192 12.95 12.85 -11.52
CA ASN A 192 12.19 11.75 -12.13
C ASN A 192 12.92 10.41 -12.04
N LEU A 193 14.25 10.38 -12.23
CA LEU A 193 15.04 9.16 -12.03
C LEU A 193 14.96 8.66 -10.58
N LEU A 194 15.10 9.58 -9.62
CA LEU A 194 14.93 9.24 -8.19
C LEU A 194 13.53 8.74 -7.88
N ALA A 195 12.49 9.39 -8.43
CA ALA A 195 11.11 8.96 -8.26
C ALA A 195 10.91 7.51 -8.71
N GLY A 196 11.43 7.14 -9.90
CA GLY A 196 11.38 5.78 -10.42
C GLY A 196 12.09 4.76 -9.52
N ALA A 197 13.30 5.11 -9.03
CA ALA A 197 14.08 4.25 -8.14
C ALA A 197 13.38 4.04 -6.78
N ILE A 198 12.86 5.11 -6.19
CA ILE A 198 12.13 5.09 -4.93
C ILE A 198 10.87 4.22 -5.04
N GLN A 199 10.06 4.43 -6.08
CA GLN A 199 8.84 3.66 -6.32
C GLN A 199 9.13 2.17 -6.51
N ARG A 200 10.17 1.84 -7.29
CA ARG A 200 10.63 0.45 -7.46
C ARG A 200 10.99 -0.16 -6.12
N ARG A 201 11.81 0.53 -5.31
CA ARG A 201 12.26 0.02 -4.00
C ARG A 201 11.09 -0.21 -3.03
N GLN A 202 10.15 0.73 -2.98
CA GLN A 202 8.93 0.58 -2.17
C GLN A 202 8.09 -0.63 -2.61
N LEU A 203 8.00 -0.88 -3.92
CA LEU A 203 7.30 -2.04 -4.45
C LEU A 203 8.00 -3.35 -4.09
N GLU A 204 9.33 -3.42 -4.26
CA GLU A 204 10.14 -4.57 -3.88
C GLU A 204 9.98 -4.91 -2.40
N GLN A 205 10.11 -3.93 -1.52
CA GLN A 205 9.92 -4.11 -0.08
C GLN A 205 8.51 -4.62 0.26
N ARG A 206 7.49 -4.08 -0.40
CA ARG A 206 6.10 -4.54 -0.20
C ARG A 206 5.91 -5.97 -0.66
N LEU A 207 6.50 -6.36 -1.79
CA LEU A 207 6.47 -7.75 -2.28
C LEU A 207 7.20 -8.69 -1.32
N GLU A 208 8.35 -8.31 -0.79
CA GLU A 208 9.09 -9.12 0.20
C GLU A 208 8.26 -9.35 1.47
N LEU A 209 7.60 -8.29 1.98
CA LEU A 209 6.71 -8.42 3.13
C LEU A 209 5.53 -9.35 2.83
N MET A 210 4.91 -9.23 1.65
CA MET A 210 3.82 -10.12 1.24
C MET A 210 4.27 -11.58 1.11
N ILE A 211 5.44 -11.83 0.50
CA ILE A 211 6.01 -13.17 0.38
C ILE A 211 6.30 -13.77 1.76
N ARG A 212 6.86 -12.99 2.67
CA ARG A 212 7.13 -13.42 4.05
C ARG A 212 5.84 -13.79 4.78
N ASP A 213 4.83 -12.97 4.69
CA ASP A 213 3.51 -13.22 5.29
C ASP A 213 2.87 -14.49 4.71
N MET A 214 2.90 -14.65 3.39
CA MET A 214 2.39 -15.84 2.69
C MET A 214 3.13 -17.11 3.12
N ARG A 215 4.47 -17.07 3.26
CA ARG A 215 5.25 -18.22 3.78
C ARG A 215 4.84 -18.60 5.20
N HIS A 216 4.68 -17.60 6.07
CA HIS A 216 4.26 -17.83 7.45
C HIS A 216 2.86 -18.47 7.52
N ARG A 217 1.91 -17.94 6.74
CA ARG A 217 0.54 -18.47 6.66
C ARG A 217 0.50 -19.88 6.09
N SER A 218 1.27 -20.15 5.03
CA SER A 218 1.37 -21.49 4.47
C SER A 218 1.92 -22.51 5.49
N GLY A 219 2.96 -22.14 6.25
CA GLY A 219 3.50 -22.96 7.33
C GLY A 219 2.47 -23.31 8.41
N ASN A 220 1.67 -22.31 8.81
CA ASN A 220 0.58 -22.49 9.77
C ASN A 220 -0.49 -23.45 9.23
N LEU A 221 -0.87 -23.32 7.95
CA LEU A 221 -1.84 -24.20 7.30
C LEU A 221 -1.36 -25.67 7.32
N PHE A 222 -0.11 -25.94 6.93
CA PHE A 222 0.45 -27.29 6.96
C PHE A 222 0.51 -27.86 8.39
N SER A 223 0.89 -27.06 9.36
CA SER A 223 0.92 -27.48 10.77
C SER A 223 -0.49 -27.85 11.27
N GLN A 224 -1.51 -27.09 10.88
CA GLN A 224 -2.90 -27.38 11.20
C GLN A 224 -3.40 -28.67 10.53
N LEU A 225 -3.05 -28.90 9.25
CA LEU A 225 -3.39 -30.13 8.55
C LEU A 225 -2.75 -31.37 9.22
N LEU A 226 -1.49 -31.29 9.63
CA LEU A 226 -0.81 -32.38 10.35
C LEU A 226 -1.43 -32.63 11.73
N ALA A 227 -1.74 -31.58 12.47
CA ALA A 227 -2.43 -31.69 13.76
C ALA A 227 -3.83 -32.34 13.59
N LEU A 228 -4.58 -31.90 12.58
CA LEU A 228 -5.90 -32.42 12.22
C LEU A 228 -5.82 -33.93 11.86
N PHE A 229 -4.82 -34.32 11.06
CA PHE A 229 -4.55 -35.74 10.72
C PHE A 229 -4.27 -36.55 11.98
N SER A 230 -3.26 -36.13 12.74
CA SER A 230 -2.82 -36.85 13.94
C SER A 230 -3.96 -37.04 14.94
N GLN A 231 -4.77 -36.02 15.10
CA GLN A 231 -5.92 -36.01 16.01
C GLN A 231 -7.09 -36.85 15.47
N THR A 232 -7.34 -36.86 14.14
CA THR A 232 -8.36 -37.70 13.50
C THR A 232 -7.96 -39.16 13.58
N ALA A 233 -6.68 -39.49 13.35
CA ALA A 233 -6.14 -40.86 13.43
C ALA A 233 -6.34 -41.47 14.82
N ARG A 234 -6.08 -40.71 15.90
CA ARG A 234 -6.26 -41.19 17.29
C ARG A 234 -7.70 -41.55 17.66
N THR A 235 -8.67 -41.08 16.91
CA THR A 235 -10.10 -41.26 17.24
C THR A 235 -10.88 -42.05 16.21
N SER A 236 -10.22 -42.46 15.15
CA SER A 236 -10.83 -43.30 14.10
C SER A 236 -10.80 -44.76 14.46
N LYS A 237 -11.85 -45.47 14.08
CA LYS A 237 -12.04 -46.91 14.38
C LYS A 237 -11.47 -47.84 13.28
N SER A 238 -11.29 -47.27 12.09
CA SER A 238 -10.75 -47.95 10.92
C SER A 238 -10.09 -46.97 9.96
N ILE A 239 -9.34 -47.46 8.98
CA ILE A 239 -8.74 -46.62 7.92
C ILE A 239 -9.84 -45.91 7.11
N ALA A 240 -10.95 -46.60 6.81
CA ALA A 240 -12.07 -45.98 6.10
C ALA A 240 -12.74 -44.83 6.90
N ASP A 241 -12.90 -45.03 8.23
CA ASP A 241 -13.41 -44.00 9.14
C ASP A 241 -12.45 -42.79 9.23
N LEU A 242 -11.13 -43.06 9.29
CA LEU A 242 -10.09 -42.02 9.23
C LEU A 242 -10.19 -41.20 7.93
N ALA A 243 -10.19 -41.90 6.80
CA ALA A 243 -10.20 -41.26 5.49
C ALA A 243 -11.44 -40.34 5.31
N SER A 244 -12.63 -40.88 5.62
CA SER A 244 -13.89 -40.12 5.53
C SER A 244 -13.91 -38.86 6.42
N LYS A 245 -13.51 -39.00 7.69
CA LYS A 245 -13.48 -37.88 8.64
C LYS A 245 -12.43 -36.85 8.27
N TYR A 246 -11.24 -37.27 7.86
CA TYR A 246 -10.14 -36.40 7.49
C TYR A 246 -10.49 -35.61 6.23
N GLN A 247 -11.01 -36.29 5.19
CA GLN A 247 -11.45 -35.64 3.96
C GLN A 247 -12.50 -34.57 4.20
N ALA A 248 -13.54 -34.85 5.00
CA ALA A 248 -14.57 -33.87 5.32
C ALA A 248 -14.00 -32.61 6.01
N ARG A 249 -13.03 -32.78 6.90
CA ARG A 249 -12.39 -31.68 7.60
C ARG A 249 -11.46 -30.85 6.72
N VAL A 250 -10.66 -31.55 5.88
CA VAL A 250 -9.82 -30.85 4.90
C VAL A 250 -10.66 -30.04 3.93
N LEU A 251 -11.80 -30.57 3.50
CA LEU A 251 -12.72 -29.84 2.61
C LEU A 251 -13.31 -28.60 3.28
N ALA A 252 -13.72 -28.70 4.55
CA ALA A 252 -14.18 -27.55 5.33
C ALA A 252 -13.09 -26.47 5.43
N MET A 253 -11.88 -26.89 5.70
CA MET A 253 -10.69 -26.04 5.78
C MET A 253 -10.36 -25.39 4.44
N ALA A 254 -10.44 -26.14 3.34
CA ALA A 254 -10.23 -25.61 1.98
C ALA A 254 -11.28 -24.58 1.59
N ASN A 255 -12.54 -24.79 1.97
CA ASN A 255 -13.63 -23.82 1.74
C ASN A 255 -13.41 -22.51 2.52
N ALA A 256 -13.00 -22.61 3.78
CA ALA A 256 -12.62 -21.42 4.56
C ALA A 256 -11.43 -20.67 3.95
N HIS A 257 -10.40 -21.41 3.52
CA HIS A 257 -9.24 -20.82 2.85
C HIS A 257 -9.61 -20.14 1.54
N ARG A 258 -10.52 -20.73 0.75
CA ARG A 258 -11.01 -20.14 -0.48
C ARG A 258 -11.72 -18.81 -0.23
N LEU A 259 -12.61 -18.74 0.76
CA LEU A 259 -13.26 -17.48 1.16
C LEU A 259 -12.23 -16.39 1.46
N ILE A 260 -11.18 -16.73 2.19
CA ILE A 260 -10.11 -15.78 2.58
C ILE A 260 -9.34 -15.32 1.34
N THR A 261 -9.02 -16.22 0.40
CA THR A 261 -8.24 -15.88 -0.79
C THR A 261 -9.05 -15.11 -1.82
N GLU A 262 -10.31 -15.48 -2.07
CA GLU A 262 -11.23 -14.77 -2.97
C GLU A 262 -11.58 -13.36 -2.44
N GLY A 263 -11.67 -13.19 -1.12
CA GLY A 263 -11.81 -11.89 -0.45
C GLY A 263 -10.53 -11.04 -0.45
N GLY A 264 -9.46 -11.45 -1.14
CA GLY A 264 -8.21 -10.69 -1.24
C GLY A 264 -7.46 -10.56 0.10
N TRP A 265 -7.62 -11.54 1.01
CA TRP A 265 -7.04 -11.54 2.36
C TRP A 265 -7.51 -10.38 3.23
N GLN A 266 -8.65 -9.81 2.88
CA GLN A 266 -9.35 -8.81 3.69
C GLN A 266 -10.31 -9.49 4.68
N SER A 267 -11.00 -8.67 5.46
CA SER A 267 -12.04 -9.16 6.37
C SER A 267 -13.20 -9.79 5.58
N ILE A 268 -13.79 -10.85 6.16
CA ILE A 268 -14.87 -11.63 5.57
C ILE A 268 -16.13 -11.48 6.44
N PRO A 269 -17.27 -11.16 5.83
CA PRO A 269 -18.53 -11.13 6.57
C PRO A 269 -18.86 -12.49 7.21
N ILE A 270 -19.19 -12.49 8.50
CA ILE A 270 -19.56 -13.72 9.23
C ILE A 270 -20.68 -14.49 8.55
N LYS A 271 -21.59 -13.79 7.87
CA LYS A 271 -22.69 -14.41 7.11
C LYS A 271 -22.18 -15.32 6.00
N GLU A 272 -21.14 -14.93 5.29
CA GLU A 272 -20.54 -15.75 4.22
C GLU A 272 -19.91 -17.02 4.78
N LEU A 273 -19.18 -16.91 5.89
CA LEU A 273 -18.64 -18.07 6.59
C LEU A 273 -19.73 -19.06 7.00
N VAL A 274 -20.78 -18.55 7.63
CA VAL A 274 -21.92 -19.36 8.09
C VAL A 274 -22.63 -20.00 6.91
N TYR A 275 -22.82 -19.27 5.80
CA TYR A 275 -23.47 -19.78 4.60
C TYR A 275 -22.69 -20.92 3.95
N VAL A 276 -21.35 -20.82 3.90
CA VAL A 276 -20.50 -21.90 3.36
C VAL A 276 -20.63 -23.19 4.18
N VAL A 277 -20.79 -23.09 5.50
CA VAL A 277 -20.89 -24.25 6.37
C VAL A 277 -22.31 -24.83 6.44
N LEU A 278 -23.34 -23.97 6.51
CA LEU A 278 -24.72 -24.33 6.78
C LEU A 278 -25.66 -24.22 5.56
N GLY A 279 -25.18 -23.64 4.45
CA GLY A 279 -25.96 -23.46 3.22
C GLY A 279 -26.68 -24.74 2.74
N PRO A 280 -26.06 -25.93 2.76
CA PRO A 280 -26.73 -27.18 2.40
C PRO A 280 -27.99 -27.51 3.27
N TYR A 281 -28.16 -26.82 4.39
CA TYR A 281 -29.26 -27.04 5.36
C TYR A 281 -30.12 -25.81 5.55
N ALA A 282 -30.04 -24.82 4.63
CA ALA A 282 -30.65 -23.50 4.75
C ALA A 282 -32.17 -23.57 5.05
N ASP A 283 -32.91 -24.56 4.51
CA ASP A 283 -34.34 -24.76 4.75
C ASP A 283 -34.68 -25.06 6.22
N ARG A 284 -33.70 -25.47 7.01
CA ARG A 284 -33.89 -25.90 8.42
C ARG A 284 -33.04 -25.08 9.39
N VAL A 285 -32.35 -24.06 8.90
CA VAL A 285 -31.46 -23.23 9.70
C VAL A 285 -31.94 -21.80 9.68
N SER A 286 -32.15 -21.23 10.87
CA SER A 286 -32.47 -19.82 11.06
C SER A 286 -31.15 -19.08 11.41
N LEU A 287 -30.86 -18.02 10.68
CA LEU A 287 -29.67 -17.19 10.87
C LEU A 287 -30.09 -15.78 11.28
N ASP A 288 -29.53 -15.27 12.38
CA ASP A 288 -29.84 -13.95 12.89
C ASP A 288 -28.61 -13.29 13.52
N GLY A 289 -28.29 -12.08 13.09
CA GLY A 289 -27.20 -11.30 13.65
C GLY A 289 -26.75 -10.16 12.74
N PRO A 290 -26.02 -9.19 13.31
CA PRO A 290 -25.51 -8.04 12.57
C PRO A 290 -24.44 -8.43 11.55
N ASN A 291 -24.16 -7.53 10.60
CA ASN A 291 -23.03 -7.71 9.69
C ASN A 291 -21.72 -7.43 10.45
N ILE A 292 -20.89 -8.45 10.59
CA ILE A 292 -19.60 -8.40 11.29
C ILE A 292 -18.54 -8.94 10.35
N ASP A 293 -17.51 -8.14 10.11
CA ASP A 293 -16.37 -8.54 9.29
C ASP A 293 -15.30 -9.18 10.18
N LEU A 294 -14.93 -10.41 9.84
CA LEU A 294 -13.95 -11.22 10.56
C LEU A 294 -12.60 -11.19 9.84
N GLU A 295 -11.52 -11.11 10.60
CA GLU A 295 -10.18 -11.33 10.07
C GLU A 295 -9.95 -12.79 9.64
N PRO A 296 -8.93 -13.07 8.80
CA PRO A 296 -8.67 -14.42 8.30
C PRO A 296 -8.49 -15.49 9.37
N ASP A 297 -7.76 -15.20 10.46
CA ASP A 297 -7.49 -16.19 11.51
C ASP A 297 -8.75 -16.64 12.26
N PRO A 298 -9.64 -15.74 12.75
CA PRO A 298 -10.95 -16.12 13.28
C PRO A 298 -11.82 -16.91 12.30
N VAL A 299 -11.85 -16.52 11.00
CA VAL A 299 -12.64 -17.22 9.97
C VAL A 299 -12.26 -18.68 9.88
N PHE A 300 -10.95 -18.95 9.82
CA PHE A 300 -10.44 -20.32 9.70
C PHE A 300 -10.84 -21.19 10.88
N ASN A 301 -10.61 -20.71 12.08
CA ASN A 301 -10.88 -21.41 13.32
C ASN A 301 -12.39 -21.61 13.58
N LEU A 302 -13.19 -20.57 13.33
CA LEU A 302 -14.65 -20.64 13.44
C LEU A 302 -15.27 -21.59 12.41
N SER A 303 -14.71 -21.63 11.18
CA SER A 303 -15.16 -22.59 10.16
C SER A 303 -15.02 -24.03 10.65
N ALA A 304 -13.89 -24.38 11.25
CA ALA A 304 -13.68 -25.72 11.79
C ALA A 304 -14.65 -26.06 12.93
N ALA A 305 -14.87 -25.10 13.85
CA ALA A 305 -15.82 -25.27 14.95
C ALA A 305 -17.26 -25.43 14.47
N LEU A 306 -17.73 -24.56 13.55
CA LEU A 306 -19.06 -24.62 12.98
C LEU A 306 -19.30 -25.88 12.17
N HIS A 307 -18.28 -26.34 11.40
CA HIS A 307 -18.36 -27.60 10.66
C HIS A 307 -18.54 -28.80 11.60
N GLU A 308 -17.81 -28.87 12.72
CA GLU A 308 -17.96 -29.95 13.70
C GLU A 308 -19.34 -29.87 14.41
N LEU A 309 -19.85 -28.67 14.71
CA LEU A 309 -21.20 -28.51 15.24
C LEU A 309 -22.25 -28.99 14.23
N ALA A 310 -22.12 -28.64 12.96
CA ALA A 310 -23.01 -29.07 11.89
C ALA A 310 -22.96 -30.60 11.72
N ALA A 311 -21.77 -31.19 11.68
CA ALA A 311 -21.60 -32.64 11.60
C ALA A 311 -22.25 -33.37 12.79
N ASN A 312 -22.15 -32.82 14.00
CA ASN A 312 -22.80 -33.38 15.19
C ASN A 312 -24.32 -33.24 15.13
N ALA A 313 -24.83 -32.10 14.67
CA ALA A 313 -26.27 -31.90 14.50
C ALA A 313 -26.87 -32.89 13.48
N ILE A 314 -26.16 -33.19 12.41
CA ILE A 314 -26.57 -34.15 11.38
C ILE A 314 -26.52 -35.58 11.90
N LYS A 315 -25.47 -35.96 12.63
CA LYS A 315 -25.29 -37.35 13.09
C LYS A 315 -26.11 -37.68 14.33
N HIS A 316 -26.26 -36.76 15.26
CA HIS A 316 -26.75 -36.99 16.60
C HIS A 316 -27.77 -35.97 17.10
N GLY A 317 -27.83 -34.80 16.46
CA GLY A 317 -28.60 -33.66 16.90
C GLY A 317 -29.88 -33.42 16.09
N SER A 318 -30.31 -32.15 16.05
CA SER A 318 -31.58 -31.73 15.44
C SER A 318 -31.66 -32.11 13.96
N LEU A 319 -30.60 -31.85 13.19
CA LEU A 319 -30.58 -32.09 11.75
C LEU A 319 -30.62 -33.59 11.36
N SER A 320 -30.51 -34.52 12.34
CA SER A 320 -30.71 -35.96 12.12
C SER A 320 -32.22 -36.32 11.93
N ARG A 321 -33.12 -35.43 12.22
CA ARG A 321 -34.57 -35.58 12.08
C ARG A 321 -35.13 -34.67 11.00
N SER A 322 -36.15 -35.10 10.25
CA SER A 322 -36.74 -34.31 9.16
C SER A 322 -37.38 -33.00 9.64
N LYS A 323 -37.95 -32.97 10.85
CA LYS A 323 -38.55 -31.79 11.49
C LYS A 323 -37.56 -31.00 12.39
N GLY A 324 -36.33 -31.45 12.46
CA GLY A 324 -35.32 -30.80 13.28
C GLY A 324 -34.89 -29.46 12.71
N GLN A 325 -34.65 -28.50 13.58
CA GLN A 325 -34.31 -27.11 13.27
C GLN A 325 -33.04 -26.68 14.04
N LEU A 326 -32.37 -25.70 13.49
CA LEU A 326 -31.16 -25.08 14.07
C LEU A 326 -31.33 -23.55 14.04
N ASP A 327 -31.16 -22.91 15.16
CA ASP A 327 -31.02 -21.45 15.24
C ASP A 327 -29.55 -21.13 15.52
N LEU A 328 -28.98 -20.30 14.67
CA LEU A 328 -27.65 -19.70 14.89
C LEU A 328 -27.81 -18.20 14.96
N ARG A 329 -27.50 -17.63 16.12
CA ARG A 329 -27.46 -16.19 16.35
C ARG A 329 -26.08 -15.73 16.68
N TRP A 330 -25.75 -14.49 16.27
CA TRP A 330 -24.49 -13.87 16.68
C TRP A 330 -24.68 -12.40 16.98
N SER A 331 -23.80 -11.91 17.86
CA SER A 331 -23.73 -10.52 18.26
C SER A 331 -22.28 -10.14 18.54
N ALA A 332 -21.96 -8.85 18.44
CA ALA A 332 -20.68 -8.33 18.89
C ALA A 332 -20.91 -7.30 19.99
N SER A 333 -20.05 -7.31 20.99
CA SER A 333 -20.08 -6.35 22.10
C SER A 333 -18.69 -5.84 22.41
N ARG A 334 -18.59 -4.56 22.81
CA ARG A 334 -17.34 -3.99 23.27
C ARG A 334 -17.14 -4.33 24.75
N THR A 335 -16.00 -4.94 25.05
CA THR A 335 -15.58 -5.26 26.44
C THR A 335 -14.34 -4.42 26.81
N GLN A 336 -13.91 -4.48 28.06
CA GLN A 336 -12.65 -3.84 28.48
C GLN A 336 -11.42 -4.37 27.76
N ARG A 337 -11.50 -5.55 27.14
CA ARG A 337 -10.42 -6.23 26.38
C ARG A 337 -10.54 -6.08 24.86
N GLY A 338 -11.45 -5.23 24.36
CA GLY A 338 -11.72 -5.05 22.94
C GLY A 338 -13.09 -5.58 22.52
N MET A 339 -13.27 -5.81 21.22
CA MET A 339 -14.50 -6.38 20.67
C MET A 339 -14.58 -7.89 20.94
N THR A 340 -15.79 -8.38 21.22
CA THR A 340 -16.05 -9.79 21.47
C THR A 340 -17.22 -10.24 20.62
N LEU A 341 -17.01 -11.30 19.84
CA LEU A 341 -18.05 -12.00 19.08
C LEU A 341 -18.67 -13.08 19.96
N THR A 342 -19.98 -13.11 20.04
CA THR A 342 -20.75 -14.19 20.67
C THR A 342 -21.58 -14.90 19.61
N LEU A 343 -21.44 -16.23 19.49
CA LEU A 343 -22.30 -17.08 18.65
C LEU A 343 -23.10 -18.01 19.54
N GLU A 344 -24.40 -18.10 19.28
CA GLU A 344 -25.36 -18.97 19.98
C GLU A 344 -25.98 -19.96 19.00
N TRP A 345 -25.58 -21.22 19.15
CA TRP A 345 -26.06 -22.37 18.39
C TRP A 345 -27.12 -23.08 19.20
N VAL A 346 -28.33 -23.18 18.70
CA VAL A 346 -29.46 -23.79 19.42
C VAL A 346 -30.18 -24.83 18.54
N GLU A 347 -30.13 -26.10 18.94
CA GLU A 347 -30.81 -27.20 18.26
C GLU A 347 -32.24 -27.36 18.81
N LYS A 348 -33.23 -27.52 17.91
CA LYS A 348 -34.64 -27.68 18.24
C LYS A 348 -35.23 -28.87 17.50
N ASN A 349 -36.28 -29.47 18.09
CA ASN A 349 -37.07 -30.56 17.49
C ASN A 349 -36.22 -31.79 17.10
N GLY A 350 -35.07 -31.95 17.74
CA GLY A 350 -34.16 -33.09 17.57
C GLY A 350 -34.31 -34.14 18.67
N PRO A 351 -33.42 -35.14 18.72
CA PRO A 351 -33.30 -36.05 19.82
C PRO A 351 -32.94 -35.33 21.13
N PRO A 352 -33.37 -35.82 22.32
CA PRO A 352 -32.94 -35.26 23.60
C PRO A 352 -31.44 -35.29 23.73
N ALA A 353 -30.81 -34.12 23.97
CA ALA A 353 -29.38 -34.04 24.15
C ALA A 353 -28.99 -34.50 25.57
N ARG A 354 -28.03 -35.43 25.64
CA ARG A 354 -27.48 -35.93 26.91
C ARG A 354 -25.99 -35.62 26.94
N ARG A 355 -25.47 -35.22 28.09
CA ARG A 355 -24.06 -35.02 28.28
C ARG A 355 -23.31 -36.35 28.01
N PRO A 356 -22.38 -36.40 27.06
CA PRO A 356 -21.68 -37.64 26.73
C PRO A 356 -20.79 -38.07 27.90
N ARG A 357 -20.72 -39.36 28.18
CA ARG A 357 -19.81 -39.91 29.21
C ARG A 357 -18.32 -39.69 28.89
N LYS A 358 -17.94 -39.66 27.59
CA LYS A 358 -16.63 -39.34 27.09
C LYS A 358 -16.75 -38.21 26.08
N ILE A 359 -15.96 -37.16 26.25
CA ILE A 359 -15.89 -36.06 25.31
C ILE A 359 -15.36 -36.60 23.97
N GLY A 360 -16.18 -36.49 22.94
CA GLY A 360 -15.83 -36.90 21.58
C GLY A 360 -14.78 -36.01 20.96
N PHE A 361 -14.30 -36.40 19.80
CA PHE A 361 -13.28 -35.65 19.08
C PHE A 361 -13.78 -34.25 18.68
N GLY A 362 -14.94 -34.13 18.05
CA GLY A 362 -15.48 -32.83 17.60
C GLY A 362 -15.57 -31.82 18.73
N SER A 363 -16.02 -32.25 19.92
CA SER A 363 -16.04 -31.37 21.10
C SER A 363 -14.65 -30.89 21.50
N ARG A 364 -13.63 -31.77 21.47
CA ARG A 364 -12.23 -31.41 21.77
C ARG A 364 -11.64 -30.48 20.71
N LEU A 365 -12.01 -30.65 19.45
CA LEU A 365 -11.58 -29.74 18.38
C LEU A 365 -12.16 -28.35 18.58
N ILE A 366 -13.45 -28.27 18.89
CA ILE A 366 -14.11 -26.98 19.19
C ILE A 366 -13.40 -26.28 20.38
N ASP A 367 -13.12 -27.03 21.47
CA ASP A 367 -12.40 -26.48 22.63
C ASP A 367 -10.99 -26.02 22.23
N LEU A 368 -10.28 -26.79 21.43
CA LEU A 368 -8.94 -26.45 20.96
C LEU A 368 -8.93 -25.14 20.13
N VAL A 369 -9.79 -25.06 19.14
CA VAL A 369 -9.79 -23.90 18.22
C VAL A 369 -10.35 -22.65 18.89
N ILE A 370 -11.38 -22.75 19.70
CA ILE A 370 -11.99 -21.61 20.36
C ILE A 370 -11.18 -21.17 21.59
N GLU A 371 -10.86 -22.11 22.52
CA GLU A 371 -10.24 -21.71 23.79
C GLU A 371 -8.74 -21.46 23.66
N ARG A 372 -8.02 -22.32 22.88
CA ARG A 372 -6.56 -22.21 22.79
C ARG A 372 -6.04 -21.38 21.63
N GLN A 373 -6.71 -21.40 20.46
CA GLN A 373 -6.25 -20.66 19.30
C GLN A 373 -6.86 -19.26 19.23
N LEU A 374 -8.14 -19.12 19.61
CA LEU A 374 -8.84 -17.83 19.62
C LEU A 374 -8.94 -17.18 21.02
N ASN A 375 -8.39 -17.83 22.07
CA ASN A 375 -8.50 -17.35 23.46
C ASN A 375 -9.94 -17.03 23.89
N GLY A 376 -10.89 -17.81 23.37
CA GLY A 376 -12.30 -17.64 23.61
C GLY A 376 -12.84 -18.62 24.65
N GLU A 377 -14.17 -18.72 24.77
CA GLU A 377 -14.86 -19.61 25.71
C GLU A 377 -15.92 -20.45 25.00
N VAL A 378 -16.10 -21.69 25.44
CA VAL A 378 -17.10 -22.63 24.93
C VAL A 378 -18.03 -23.08 26.06
N ASN A 379 -19.29 -22.73 25.99
CA ASN A 379 -20.31 -23.16 26.93
C ASN A 379 -21.34 -24.07 26.25
N ARG A 380 -21.54 -25.29 26.80
CA ARG A 380 -22.49 -26.28 26.27
C ARG A 380 -23.57 -26.63 27.27
N THR A 381 -24.84 -26.56 26.86
CA THR A 381 -26.00 -26.92 27.63
C THR A 381 -26.73 -28.09 26.96
N PHE A 382 -26.83 -29.21 27.67
CA PHE A 382 -27.50 -30.41 27.19
C PHE A 382 -28.88 -30.49 27.86
N SER A 383 -29.96 -30.58 27.08
CA SER A 383 -31.30 -30.61 27.58
C SER A 383 -32.18 -31.58 26.79
N ARG A 384 -33.38 -31.88 27.34
CA ARG A 384 -34.36 -32.68 26.59
C ARG A 384 -34.87 -31.95 25.33
N LYS A 385 -34.73 -30.63 25.24
CA LYS A 385 -35.15 -29.82 24.08
C LYS A 385 -34.10 -29.80 22.97
N GLY A 386 -32.87 -30.22 23.23
CA GLY A 386 -31.74 -30.22 22.31
C GLY A 386 -30.45 -29.71 22.94
N LEU A 387 -29.42 -29.54 22.10
CA LEU A 387 -28.14 -28.97 22.45
C LEU A 387 -28.14 -27.46 22.22
N ALA A 388 -27.61 -26.69 23.18
CA ALA A 388 -27.26 -25.30 23.01
C ALA A 388 -25.76 -25.12 23.24
N VAL A 389 -25.08 -24.40 22.34
CA VAL A 389 -23.65 -24.06 22.44
C VAL A 389 -23.50 -22.56 22.29
N LYS A 390 -22.76 -21.96 23.22
CA LYS A 390 -22.36 -20.57 23.18
C LYS A 390 -20.86 -20.49 23.01
N LEU A 391 -20.41 -19.84 21.93
CA LEU A 391 -19.02 -19.55 21.65
C LEU A 391 -18.79 -18.06 21.88
N VAL A 392 -17.77 -17.71 22.62
CA VAL A 392 -17.36 -16.33 22.90
C VAL A 392 -15.94 -16.17 22.41
N VAL A 393 -15.70 -15.28 21.44
CA VAL A 393 -14.41 -15.12 20.76
C VAL A 393 -13.98 -13.65 20.80
N PRO A 394 -12.83 -13.32 21.38
CA PRO A 394 -12.27 -11.97 21.29
C PRO A 394 -11.83 -11.67 19.85
N LEU A 395 -12.14 -10.46 19.35
CA LEU A 395 -11.72 -9.94 18.06
C LEU A 395 -10.61 -8.91 18.26
N THR A 396 -9.51 -9.05 17.53
CA THR A 396 -8.26 -8.32 17.79
C THR A 396 -8.19 -6.92 17.18
N HIS A 397 -9.09 -6.53 16.24
CA HIS A 397 -9.04 -5.22 15.59
C HIS A 397 -10.36 -4.44 15.58
N GLU A 398 -10.24 -3.11 15.78
CA GLU A 398 -11.30 -2.11 15.80
C GLU A 398 -11.71 -1.65 14.37
N ARG A 399 -12.20 -2.53 13.52
CA ARG A 399 -12.91 -2.09 12.31
C ARG A 399 -14.39 -2.40 12.42
N TRP A 400 -15.05 -1.58 13.22
CA TRP A 400 -16.52 -1.54 13.27
C TRP A 400 -17.01 -0.26 12.61
N PRO A 401 -18.01 -0.28 11.71
CA PRO A 401 -18.66 0.94 11.28
C PRO A 401 -19.26 1.61 12.52
N SER A 402 -18.82 2.83 12.81
CA SER A 402 -19.39 3.60 13.93
C SER A 402 -20.89 3.72 13.73
N SER A 403 -21.66 3.49 14.79
CA SER A 403 -23.11 3.57 14.83
C SER A 403 -23.70 4.97 14.53
N ALA A 404 -22.95 5.86 13.93
CA ALA A 404 -23.33 7.23 13.58
C ALA A 404 -24.13 7.36 12.27
N ALA A 405 -24.36 6.25 11.52
CA ALA A 405 -25.12 6.30 10.26
C ALA A 405 -26.57 5.76 10.36
N ALA A 406 -27.06 5.39 11.55
CA ALA A 406 -28.38 4.77 11.70
C ALA A 406 -29.47 5.70 12.26
N ASN A 407 -29.27 7.02 12.29
CA ASN A 407 -30.31 7.97 12.73
C ASN A 407 -30.31 9.24 11.88
N ASN A 408 -30.70 9.12 10.61
CA ASN A 408 -31.19 10.28 9.85
C ASN A 408 -32.03 9.81 8.66
N ASP A 409 -33.18 9.17 8.92
CA ASP A 409 -34.30 9.14 8.00
C ASP A 409 -35.58 9.09 8.82
N LEU A 410 -35.98 10.26 9.29
CA LEU A 410 -37.37 10.55 9.62
C LEU A 410 -37.84 11.67 8.69
N PRO A 411 -38.85 11.44 7.84
CA PRO A 411 -39.45 12.50 7.05
C PRO A 411 -40.30 13.38 7.95
N GLY A 412 -39.83 14.61 8.17
CA GLY A 412 -40.58 15.69 8.80
C GLY A 412 -41.58 16.27 7.83
N SER A 413 -42.84 16.10 8.16
CA SER A 413 -44.02 16.80 7.67
C SER A 413 -43.89 18.32 7.76
N ARG A 414 -44.03 19.01 6.66
CA ARG A 414 -44.99 20.10 6.30
C ARG A 414 -44.52 20.84 5.09
#